data_678a06c4545b4587c6f838bae53eb018
#
_entry.id   678a06c4545b4587c6f838bae53eb018
#
_cell.length_a   1.000
_cell.length_b   1.000
_cell.length_c   1.000
_cell.angle_alpha   90.00
_cell.angle_beta   90.00
_cell.angle_gamma   90.00
#
_symmetry.space_group_name_H-M   'P 1'
#
loop_
_entity.id
_entity.type
_entity.pdbx_description
1 polymer ?
#
loop_
_entity_poly.entity_id
_entity_poly.type
_entity_poly.pdbx_seq_one_letter_code
_entity_poly.pdbx_strand_id
1 'polypeptide(L)'
;MKEKFKKDWLFLIPIIIGILCLLLYGKTIYNNSYFHEQDSSVATQAYQQDTQTASGTETETVTEPEASSNVSELLKENTDIVPFRLDILDVGNALCVILESNGEYLIYDGGDRETSSYVVSYLNDRGISSFKYLVASHYHADHVYGLIGVLENFDVEEILTPDYVSATGAYKTFLKYAPLEEHHHPYEGEQFQVGNVTLRTICPCDDAYSDDNGYSIGFVGTYGNFRFLIDGDATDESEKDMLIMEEDVSADLLIVPHHGSSYSSTEEWLRKVSPKVSVISCGANNPYYHPHGTVLNRLREVGSELYRTDLNGSIQITSDGNTFSVITERTADEEELWQQGKGPENEDGVTSSVFVASSDDEEEMYIGNIASKKFHRPTCELLPKESRQVIFYSRDDAIVDGYLPCGACEP
;
A
#
# COMPACT_ATOMS: atom_id res chain seq x y z
N MET A 1 67.97 19.25 -2.37
CA MET A 1 67.45 17.99 -1.77
C MET A 1 66.04 18.06 -1.23
N LYS A 2 65.49 19.22 -0.87
CA LYS A 2 64.10 19.37 -0.33
C LYS A 2 62.96 19.42 -1.36
N GLU A 3 63.20 19.67 -2.62
CA GLU A 3 62.15 19.72 -3.67
C GLU A 3 61.86 18.39 -4.36
N LYS A 4 62.78 17.42 -4.30
CA LYS A 4 62.60 16.10 -4.91
C LYS A 4 61.64 15.23 -4.07
N PHE A 5 61.63 15.42 -2.77
CA PHE A 5 60.74 14.67 -1.84
C PHE A 5 59.24 15.07 -1.90
N LYS A 6 58.92 16.28 -2.40
CA LYS A 6 57.53 16.74 -2.55
C LYS A 6 56.82 16.15 -3.76
N LYS A 7 57.55 15.75 -4.79
CA LYS A 7 56.97 15.24 -6.06
C LYS A 7 56.62 13.76 -5.96
N ASP A 8 57.34 13.00 -5.17
CA ASP A 8 57.10 11.54 -5.03
C ASP A 8 55.90 11.22 -4.10
N TRP A 9 55.56 12.14 -3.23
CA TRP A 9 54.39 11.92 -2.30
C TRP A 9 53.02 12.12 -2.98
N LEU A 10 52.98 12.92 -4.05
CA LEU A 10 51.75 13.10 -4.84
C LEU A 10 51.34 11.83 -5.62
N PHE A 11 52.28 10.96 -5.94
CA PHE A 11 51.99 9.68 -6.60
C PHE A 11 51.57 8.56 -5.63
N LEU A 12 51.83 8.70 -4.32
CA LEU A 12 51.44 7.72 -3.30
C LEU A 12 50.01 7.92 -2.77
N ILE A 13 49.45 9.14 -2.90
CA ILE A 13 48.11 9.46 -2.42
C ILE A 13 47.01 8.61 -3.09
N PRO A 14 46.95 8.50 -4.45
CA PRO A 14 45.92 7.66 -5.10
C PRO A 14 46.08 6.16 -4.80
N ILE A 15 47.32 5.68 -4.58
CA ILE A 15 47.56 4.28 -4.20
C ILE A 15 47.05 4.00 -2.80
N ILE A 16 47.26 4.92 -1.85
CA ILE A 16 46.76 4.80 -0.48
C ILE A 16 45.23 4.85 -0.45
N ILE A 17 44.61 5.76 -1.22
CA ILE A 17 43.16 5.85 -1.36
C ILE A 17 42.58 4.56 -1.96
N GLY A 18 43.20 4.02 -3.02
CA GLY A 18 42.77 2.76 -3.62
C GLY A 18 42.82 1.56 -2.66
N ILE A 19 43.90 1.46 -1.84
CA ILE A 19 44.01 0.42 -0.81
C ILE A 19 42.96 0.61 0.29
N LEU A 20 42.68 1.85 0.69
CA LEU A 20 41.64 2.16 1.70
C LEU A 20 40.23 1.79 1.18
N CYS A 21 39.92 2.07 -0.08
CA CYS A 21 38.67 1.67 -0.73
C CYS A 21 38.52 0.15 -0.81
N LEU A 22 39.59 -0.57 -1.16
CA LEU A 22 39.57 -2.03 -1.18
C LEU A 22 39.38 -2.66 0.21
N LEU A 23 39.96 -2.06 1.24
CA LEU A 23 39.79 -2.51 2.63
C LEU A 23 38.36 -2.21 3.16
N LEU A 24 37.77 -1.11 2.76
CA LEU A 24 36.39 -0.77 3.10
C LEU A 24 35.40 -1.68 2.36
N TYR A 25 35.64 -1.92 1.07
CA TYR A 25 34.83 -2.83 0.26
C TYR A 25 34.92 -4.28 0.75
N GLY A 26 36.14 -4.77 1.09
CA GLY A 26 36.34 -6.08 1.68
C GLY A 26 35.65 -6.25 3.04
N LYS A 27 35.56 -5.17 3.85
CA LYS A 27 34.85 -5.19 5.13
C LYS A 27 33.33 -5.24 4.96
N THR A 28 32.82 -4.63 3.89
CA THR A 28 31.39 -4.68 3.54
C THR A 28 30.98 -6.08 3.08
N ILE A 29 31.80 -6.74 2.25
CA ILE A 29 31.56 -8.12 1.80
C ILE A 29 31.66 -9.10 2.99
N TYR A 30 32.63 -8.92 3.89
CA TYR A 30 32.79 -9.80 5.05
C TYR A 30 31.61 -9.66 6.03
N ASN A 31 31.09 -8.46 6.26
CA ASN A 31 29.91 -8.25 7.09
C ASN A 31 28.63 -8.82 6.45
N ASN A 32 28.46 -8.71 5.13
CA ASN A 32 27.30 -9.28 4.45
C ASN A 32 27.29 -10.82 4.49
N SER A 33 28.45 -11.47 4.33
CA SER A 33 28.51 -12.93 4.42
C SER A 33 28.26 -13.48 5.84
N TYR A 34 28.55 -12.69 6.88
CA TYR A 34 28.33 -13.10 8.28
C TYR A 34 26.84 -12.99 8.69
N PHE A 35 26.06 -12.10 8.07
CA PHE A 35 24.62 -12.00 8.29
C PHE A 35 23.84 -13.09 7.54
N HIS A 36 24.29 -13.53 6.35
CA HIS A 36 23.62 -14.60 5.61
C HIS A 36 23.74 -15.99 6.25
N GLU A 37 24.81 -16.25 7.02
CA GLU A 37 25.01 -17.56 7.68
C GLU A 37 24.20 -17.72 8.99
N GLN A 38 23.71 -16.63 9.61
CA GLN A 38 22.92 -16.73 10.84
C GLN A 38 21.42 -16.87 10.59
N ASP A 39 20.87 -16.33 9.49
CA ASP A 39 19.44 -16.44 9.18
C ASP A 39 19.03 -17.82 8.63
N SER A 40 19.94 -18.52 7.94
CA SER A 40 19.64 -19.87 7.43
C SER A 40 19.54 -20.97 8.48
N SER A 41 19.99 -20.72 9.72
CA SER A 41 19.97 -21.71 10.81
C SER A 41 18.68 -21.69 11.67
N VAL A 42 17.89 -20.63 11.58
CA VAL A 42 16.64 -20.48 12.37
C VAL A 42 15.43 -21.01 11.61
N ALA A 43 15.43 -20.96 10.28
CA ALA A 43 14.31 -21.40 9.47
C ALA A 43 14.15 -22.95 9.36
N THR A 44 15.18 -23.73 9.71
CA THR A 44 15.18 -25.20 9.52
C THR A 44 14.70 -25.97 10.76
N GLN A 45 14.41 -25.31 11.90
CA GLN A 45 13.96 -26.00 13.13
C GLN A 45 12.46 -25.94 13.40
N ALA A 46 11.67 -25.24 12.61
CA ALA A 46 10.22 -25.10 12.82
C ALA A 46 9.36 -26.12 12.05
N TYR A 47 9.94 -27.02 11.22
CA TYR A 47 9.16 -27.88 10.32
C TYR A 47 9.24 -29.39 10.60
N GLN A 48 9.63 -29.82 11.81
CA GLN A 48 9.64 -31.24 12.18
C GLN A 48 9.04 -31.53 13.54
N GLN A 49 7.73 -31.25 13.71
CA GLN A 49 6.91 -31.94 14.74
C GLN A 49 5.44 -31.71 14.36
N ASP A 50 4.84 -32.71 13.71
CA ASP A 50 3.54 -33.27 14.03
C ASP A 50 3.05 -34.15 12.87
N THR A 51 3.56 -35.39 12.87
CA THR A 51 2.86 -36.51 12.26
C THR A 51 2.99 -37.70 13.16
N GLN A 52 2.02 -37.92 14.09
CA GLN A 52 1.66 -39.29 14.52
C GLN A 52 0.31 -39.30 15.25
N THR A 53 -0.57 -40.07 14.65
CA THR A 53 -1.61 -40.95 15.24
C THR A 53 -2.86 -40.33 15.90
N ALA A 54 -4.01 -40.60 15.28
CA ALA A 54 -5.06 -41.39 15.92
C ALA A 54 -6.05 -41.95 14.90
N SER A 55 -6.22 -43.25 14.95
CA SER A 55 -7.20 -44.06 14.21
C SER A 55 -8.53 -44.13 14.95
N GLY A 56 -9.62 -44.19 14.19
CA GLY A 56 -10.84 -45.00 14.53
C GLY A 56 -12.01 -44.19 15.08
N THR A 57 -13.10 -44.07 14.46
CA THR A 57 -14.30 -44.90 14.45
C THR A 57 -15.47 -44.18 13.79
N GLU A 58 -16.28 -44.96 13.16
CA GLU A 58 -17.41 -44.78 12.26
C GLU A 58 -18.58 -43.87 12.70
N THR A 59 -19.22 -43.31 11.66
CA THR A 59 -20.65 -43.18 11.34
C THR A 59 -21.47 -42.12 12.04
N GLU A 60 -21.90 -41.09 11.28
CA GLU A 60 -23.29 -40.91 10.85
C GLU A 60 -23.42 -39.75 9.84
N THR A 61 -24.13 -40.05 8.75
CA THR A 61 -24.47 -39.21 7.65
C THR A 61 -25.48 -38.13 8.05
N VAL A 62 -25.10 -36.85 7.89
CA VAL A 62 -26.05 -35.74 7.66
C VAL A 62 -25.60 -34.98 6.42
N THR A 63 -26.44 -35.03 5.41
CA THR A 63 -26.28 -34.30 4.16
C THR A 63 -26.51 -32.81 4.37
N GLU A 64 -25.48 -32.00 4.28
CA GLU A 64 -25.55 -30.53 4.05
C GLU A 64 -25.31 -30.23 2.58
N PRO A 65 -25.87 -29.12 2.03
CA PRO A 65 -25.85 -28.86 0.60
C PRO A 65 -24.48 -28.40 0.13
N GLU A 66 -23.99 -29.02 -0.94
CA GLU A 66 -22.80 -28.70 -1.67
C GLU A 66 -22.91 -27.27 -2.32
N ALA A 67 -22.37 -26.26 -1.69
CA ALA A 67 -22.23 -24.93 -2.28
C ALA A 67 -20.83 -24.31 -2.10
N SER A 68 -19.89 -24.93 -1.36
CA SER A 68 -18.60 -24.32 -1.04
C SER A 68 -17.39 -24.87 -1.80
N SER A 69 -17.54 -25.89 -2.62
CA SER A 69 -16.42 -26.52 -3.34
C SER A 69 -16.16 -25.93 -4.74
N ASN A 70 -17.08 -25.14 -5.29
CA ASN A 70 -16.95 -24.66 -6.67
C ASN A 70 -16.15 -23.38 -6.84
N VAL A 71 -15.99 -22.54 -5.81
CA VAL A 71 -15.28 -21.27 -5.94
C VAL A 71 -13.75 -21.48 -5.97
N SER A 72 -13.23 -22.40 -5.12
CA SER A 72 -11.79 -22.70 -5.13
C SER A 72 -11.36 -23.57 -6.33
N GLU A 73 -12.29 -24.31 -6.97
CA GLU A 73 -12.02 -25.04 -8.22
C GLU A 73 -12.11 -24.12 -9.45
N LEU A 74 -13.01 -23.12 -9.46
CA LEU A 74 -13.07 -22.12 -10.53
C LEU A 74 -11.81 -21.22 -10.57
N LEU A 75 -11.10 -21.10 -9.45
CA LEU A 75 -9.83 -20.35 -9.38
C LEU A 75 -8.61 -21.20 -9.80
N LYS A 76 -8.74 -22.52 -9.99
CA LYS A 76 -7.63 -23.44 -10.27
C LYS A 76 -7.49 -23.92 -11.71
N GLU A 77 -8.43 -23.63 -12.59
CA GLU A 77 -8.37 -24.03 -14.00
C GLU A 77 -8.50 -22.83 -14.93
N ASN A 78 -7.40 -22.15 -15.18
CA ASN A 78 -7.19 -21.57 -16.51
C ASN A 78 -5.71 -21.25 -16.73
N THR A 79 -5.02 -22.12 -17.46
CA THR A 79 -3.72 -21.83 -18.09
C THR A 79 -3.90 -20.98 -19.37
N ASP A 80 -5.09 -20.47 -19.63
CA ASP A 80 -5.36 -19.55 -20.72
C ASP A 80 -4.87 -18.15 -20.33
N ILE A 81 -4.16 -17.52 -21.26
CA ILE A 81 -3.69 -16.15 -21.11
C ILE A 81 -4.89 -15.25 -20.79
N VAL A 82 -4.86 -14.62 -19.61
CA VAL A 82 -5.92 -13.71 -19.16
C VAL A 82 -5.76 -12.38 -19.87
N PRO A 83 -6.77 -11.94 -20.66
CA PRO A 83 -6.65 -10.69 -21.41
C PRO A 83 -6.54 -9.45 -20.53
N PHE A 84 -7.31 -9.43 -19.43
CA PHE A 84 -7.28 -8.41 -18.39
C PHE A 84 -7.80 -8.94 -17.06
N ARG A 85 -7.07 -8.66 -16.00
CA ARG A 85 -7.48 -8.94 -14.63
C ARG A 85 -6.82 -7.95 -13.67
N LEU A 86 -7.59 -7.49 -12.69
CA LEU A 86 -7.11 -6.67 -11.58
C LEU A 86 -7.55 -7.36 -10.28
N ASP A 87 -6.61 -7.69 -9.42
CA ASP A 87 -6.87 -8.27 -8.11
C ASP A 87 -6.53 -7.23 -7.03
N ILE A 88 -7.52 -6.85 -6.24
CA ILE A 88 -7.37 -6.00 -5.05
C ILE A 88 -7.43 -6.93 -3.85
N LEU A 89 -6.28 -7.13 -3.16
CA LEU A 89 -6.17 -8.09 -2.08
C LEU A 89 -6.68 -7.54 -0.75
N ASP A 90 -7.31 -8.41 0.05
CA ASP A 90 -7.64 -8.10 1.46
C ASP A 90 -6.34 -8.18 2.29
N VAL A 91 -5.65 -7.07 2.38
CA VAL A 91 -4.40 -6.90 3.14
C VAL A 91 -4.59 -6.05 4.40
N GLY A 92 -5.83 -5.96 4.91
CA GLY A 92 -6.17 -5.11 6.04
C GLY A 92 -6.25 -3.63 5.63
N ASN A 93 -5.87 -2.73 6.56
CA ASN A 93 -5.85 -1.29 6.24
C ASN A 93 -4.53 -0.95 5.54
N ALA A 94 -4.42 -1.39 4.31
CA ALA A 94 -3.24 -1.33 3.46
C ALA A 94 -3.66 -1.51 1.99
N LEU A 95 -2.77 -1.35 1.03
CA LEU A 95 -3.08 -1.50 -0.38
C LEU A 95 -2.17 -2.53 -1.05
N CYS A 96 -2.76 -3.43 -1.83
CA CYS A 96 -2.05 -4.32 -2.74
C CYS A 96 -2.93 -4.64 -3.93
N VAL A 97 -2.48 -4.23 -5.12
CA VAL A 97 -3.21 -4.46 -6.37
C VAL A 97 -2.31 -5.13 -7.39
N ILE A 98 -2.79 -6.20 -8.01
CA ILE A 98 -2.06 -6.91 -9.06
C ILE A 98 -2.83 -6.72 -10.37
N LEU A 99 -2.16 -6.15 -11.37
CA LEU A 99 -2.64 -6.08 -12.75
C LEU A 99 -2.02 -7.21 -13.56
N GLU A 100 -2.85 -7.98 -14.21
CA GLU A 100 -2.45 -8.98 -15.22
C GLU A 100 -3.07 -8.64 -16.56
N SER A 101 -2.25 -8.61 -17.61
CA SER A 101 -2.72 -8.53 -18.98
C SER A 101 -1.80 -9.30 -19.92
N ASN A 102 -2.37 -10.28 -20.66
CA ASN A 102 -1.65 -11.12 -21.61
C ASN A 102 -0.37 -11.78 -21.08
N GLY A 103 -0.36 -12.16 -19.80
CA GLY A 103 0.78 -12.81 -19.15
C GLY A 103 1.89 -11.84 -18.72
N GLU A 104 1.69 -10.52 -18.83
CA GLU A 104 2.50 -9.51 -18.17
C GLU A 104 1.82 -9.06 -16.89
N TYR A 105 2.64 -8.75 -15.87
CA TYR A 105 2.16 -8.41 -14.53
C TYR A 105 2.75 -7.09 -14.04
N LEU A 106 1.93 -6.34 -13.31
CA LEU A 106 2.34 -5.21 -12.50
C LEU A 106 1.81 -5.44 -11.08
N ILE A 107 2.61 -5.15 -10.07
CA ILE A 107 2.16 -5.03 -8.69
C ILE A 107 2.22 -3.56 -8.28
N TYR A 108 1.13 -3.06 -7.73
CA TYR A 108 0.98 -1.72 -7.20
C TYR A 108 0.74 -1.82 -5.70
N ASP A 109 1.71 -1.37 -4.93
CA ASP A 109 1.83 -1.58 -3.49
C ASP A 109 1.81 -3.05 -3.07
N GLY A 110 2.18 -3.35 -1.84
CA GLY A 110 2.33 -4.73 -1.39
C GLY A 110 1.66 -5.02 -0.06
N GLY A 111 0.92 -4.06 0.50
CA GLY A 111 0.39 -4.18 1.84
C GLY A 111 1.42 -3.95 2.94
N ASP A 112 1.01 -4.22 4.17
CA ASP A 112 1.85 -4.08 5.36
C ASP A 112 2.77 -5.30 5.57
N ARG A 113 3.67 -5.17 6.52
CA ARG A 113 4.58 -6.24 6.96
C ARG A 113 3.86 -7.52 7.36
N GLU A 114 2.74 -7.38 8.05
CA GLU A 114 1.97 -8.51 8.56
C GLU A 114 1.31 -9.33 7.44
N THR A 115 1.02 -8.72 6.31
CA THR A 115 0.39 -9.34 5.15
C THR A 115 1.37 -9.75 4.05
N SER A 116 2.65 -9.41 4.16
CA SER A 116 3.68 -9.69 3.16
C SER A 116 3.75 -11.19 2.78
N SER A 117 3.72 -12.10 3.76
CA SER A 117 3.75 -13.54 3.50
C SER A 117 2.48 -14.03 2.77
N TYR A 118 1.32 -13.44 3.06
CA TYR A 118 0.09 -13.71 2.34
C TYR A 118 0.18 -13.29 0.87
N VAL A 119 0.68 -12.08 0.61
CA VAL A 119 0.88 -11.58 -0.76
C VAL A 119 1.81 -12.49 -1.54
N VAL A 120 2.97 -12.86 -0.99
CA VAL A 120 3.92 -13.80 -1.62
C VAL A 120 3.27 -15.17 -1.89
N SER A 121 2.50 -15.71 -0.94
CA SER A 121 1.78 -16.97 -1.12
C SER A 121 0.74 -16.87 -2.25
N TYR A 122 -0.04 -15.80 -2.26
CA TYR A 122 -1.04 -15.54 -3.30
C TYR A 122 -0.41 -15.51 -4.71
N LEU A 123 0.70 -14.79 -4.86
CA LEU A 123 1.43 -14.69 -6.13
C LEU A 123 1.98 -16.04 -6.59
N ASN A 124 2.54 -16.83 -5.67
CA ASN A 124 3.02 -18.19 -5.95
C ASN A 124 1.87 -19.13 -6.37
N ASP A 125 0.74 -19.09 -5.67
CA ASP A 125 -0.44 -19.92 -5.99
C ASP A 125 -1.03 -19.56 -7.37
N ARG A 126 -0.83 -18.31 -7.83
CA ARG A 126 -1.15 -17.84 -9.16
C ARG A 126 -0.12 -18.25 -10.22
N GLY A 127 1.02 -18.80 -9.82
CA GLY A 127 2.13 -19.14 -10.72
C GLY A 127 2.84 -17.93 -11.33
N ILE A 128 2.72 -16.76 -10.72
CA ILE A 128 3.44 -15.56 -11.11
C ILE A 128 4.92 -15.75 -10.74
N SER A 129 5.83 -15.45 -11.64
CA SER A 129 7.27 -15.57 -11.41
C SER A 129 8.03 -14.25 -11.57
N SER A 130 7.44 -13.30 -12.28
CA SER A 130 8.07 -12.00 -12.54
C SER A 130 7.04 -10.91 -12.72
N PHE A 131 7.47 -9.68 -12.46
CA PHE A 131 6.72 -8.46 -12.69
C PHE A 131 7.46 -7.58 -13.69
N LYS A 132 6.71 -7.02 -14.64
CA LYS A 132 7.23 -5.99 -15.52
C LYS A 132 7.45 -4.69 -14.75
N TYR A 133 6.50 -4.34 -13.88
CA TYR A 133 6.58 -3.17 -13.02
C TYR A 133 6.21 -3.53 -11.58
N LEU A 134 7.02 -3.02 -10.65
CA LEU A 134 6.69 -2.92 -9.24
C LEU A 134 6.53 -1.44 -8.92
N VAL A 135 5.36 -1.05 -8.43
CA VAL A 135 5.03 0.34 -8.11
C VAL A 135 4.94 0.47 -6.60
N ALA A 136 5.73 1.36 -6.01
CA ALA A 136 5.46 1.91 -4.69
C ALA A 136 4.77 3.25 -4.90
N SER A 137 3.49 3.35 -4.55
CA SER A 137 2.74 4.60 -4.72
C SER A 137 3.39 5.74 -3.95
N HIS A 138 3.71 5.50 -2.69
CA HIS A 138 4.47 6.34 -1.78
C HIS A 138 5.16 5.45 -0.73
N TYR A 139 5.84 6.05 0.28
CA TYR A 139 6.71 5.26 1.15
C TYR A 139 6.16 4.97 2.55
N HIS A 140 4.83 4.95 2.75
CA HIS A 140 4.24 4.50 4.00
C HIS A 140 4.33 2.97 4.17
N ALA A 141 4.24 2.52 5.41
CA ALA A 141 4.49 1.14 5.80
C ALA A 141 3.49 0.15 5.17
N ASP A 142 2.23 0.53 5.13
CA ASP A 142 1.09 -0.21 4.62
C ASP A 142 1.03 -0.31 3.08
N HIS A 143 2.02 0.28 2.40
CA HIS A 143 2.22 0.21 0.95
C HIS A 143 3.50 -0.53 0.58
N VAL A 144 4.64 -0.23 1.26
CA VAL A 144 5.96 -0.71 0.80
C VAL A 144 6.48 -1.95 1.51
N TYR A 145 6.01 -2.30 2.71
CA TYR A 145 6.59 -3.44 3.41
C TYR A 145 6.32 -4.76 2.72
N GLY A 146 5.13 -4.96 2.16
CA GLY A 146 4.84 -6.17 1.40
C GLY A 146 5.65 -6.28 0.11
N LEU A 147 5.99 -5.14 -0.53
CA LEU A 147 6.85 -5.11 -1.71
C LEU A 147 8.25 -5.66 -1.44
N ILE A 148 8.76 -5.58 -0.20
CA ILE A 148 10.03 -6.19 0.17
C ILE A 148 9.95 -7.71 -0.01
N GLY A 149 8.87 -8.34 0.42
CA GLY A 149 8.65 -9.77 0.19
C GLY A 149 8.56 -10.14 -1.29
N VAL A 150 8.00 -9.24 -2.11
CA VAL A 150 7.97 -9.42 -3.57
C VAL A 150 9.37 -9.35 -4.16
N LEU A 151 10.15 -8.35 -3.81
CA LEU A 151 11.54 -8.16 -4.28
C LEU A 151 12.47 -9.33 -3.89
N GLU A 152 12.20 -9.99 -2.75
CA GLU A 152 12.99 -11.14 -2.31
C GLU A 152 12.62 -12.46 -3.03
N ASN A 153 11.42 -12.56 -3.63
CA ASN A 153 10.89 -13.83 -4.13
C ASN A 153 10.60 -13.83 -5.64
N PHE A 154 10.53 -12.68 -6.30
CA PHE A 154 10.13 -12.56 -7.70
C PHE A 154 11.10 -11.66 -8.47
N ASP A 155 11.24 -11.93 -9.76
CA ASP A 155 12.00 -11.05 -10.66
C ASP A 155 11.18 -9.79 -10.97
N VAL A 156 11.81 -8.62 -10.93
CA VAL A 156 11.19 -7.32 -11.26
C VAL A 156 12.01 -6.64 -12.33
N GLU A 157 11.38 -6.26 -13.46
CA GLU A 157 12.08 -5.60 -14.57
C GLU A 157 12.32 -4.12 -14.29
N GLU A 158 11.34 -3.41 -13.72
CA GLU A 158 11.42 -1.98 -13.46
C GLU A 158 10.67 -1.61 -12.17
N ILE A 159 11.29 -0.75 -11.35
CA ILE A 159 10.73 -0.28 -10.07
C ILE A 159 10.30 1.18 -10.24
N LEU A 160 9.01 1.45 -10.09
CA LEU A 160 8.41 2.77 -10.20
C LEU A 160 8.15 3.33 -8.80
N THR A 161 8.72 4.49 -8.50
CA THR A 161 8.58 5.15 -7.20
C THR A 161 8.47 6.66 -7.36
N PRO A 162 7.84 7.40 -6.43
CA PRO A 162 7.83 8.84 -6.48
C PRO A 162 9.21 9.43 -6.14
N ASP A 163 9.49 10.63 -6.67
CA ASP A 163 10.77 11.33 -6.49
C ASP A 163 10.73 12.23 -5.24
N TYR A 164 10.81 11.62 -4.05
CA TYR A 164 10.99 12.35 -2.80
C TYR A 164 11.73 11.51 -1.76
N VAL A 165 12.23 12.17 -0.72
CA VAL A 165 12.95 11.52 0.38
C VAL A 165 12.09 11.51 1.64
N SER A 166 11.61 10.33 2.02
CA SER A 166 10.87 10.16 3.27
C SER A 166 11.79 9.96 4.47
N ALA A 167 11.35 10.46 5.62
CA ALA A 167 12.05 10.24 6.89
C ALA A 167 11.71 8.90 7.56
N THR A 168 10.70 8.16 7.05
CA THR A 168 10.13 6.96 7.66
C THR A 168 11.10 5.79 7.78
N GLY A 169 10.81 4.86 8.68
CA GLY A 169 11.54 3.60 8.81
C GLY A 169 11.24 2.66 7.64
N ALA A 170 10.02 2.73 7.09
CA ALA A 170 9.58 1.96 5.94
C ALA A 170 10.40 2.29 4.70
N TYR A 171 10.54 3.59 4.35
CA TYR A 171 11.41 4.07 3.27
C TYR A 171 12.83 3.55 3.39
N LYS A 172 13.46 3.75 4.57
CA LYS A 172 14.84 3.30 4.81
C LYS A 172 15.02 1.78 4.70
N THR A 173 13.96 1.03 5.02
CA THR A 173 13.99 -0.42 4.89
C THR A 173 13.79 -0.83 3.44
N PHE A 174 12.82 -0.26 2.74
CA PHE A 174 12.56 -0.52 1.32
C PHE A 174 13.80 -0.28 0.46
N LEU A 175 14.54 0.82 0.67
CA LEU A 175 15.77 1.13 -0.05
C LEU A 175 16.92 0.12 0.12
N LYS A 176 16.87 -0.79 1.10
CA LYS A 176 17.87 -1.87 1.21
C LYS A 176 17.63 -2.96 0.19
N TYR A 177 16.39 -3.12 -0.28
CA TYR A 177 15.96 -4.14 -1.23
C TYR A 177 15.77 -3.55 -2.63
N ALA A 178 15.50 -2.26 -2.72
CA ALA A 178 15.34 -1.48 -3.94
C ALA A 178 16.23 -0.23 -3.85
N PRO A 179 17.52 -0.28 -4.25
CA PRO A 179 18.41 0.88 -4.25
C PRO A 179 17.92 1.97 -5.21
N LEU A 180 18.05 3.25 -4.81
CA LEU A 180 17.53 4.41 -5.57
C LEU A 180 18.00 4.49 -7.02
N GLU A 181 19.20 3.99 -7.32
CA GLU A 181 19.75 3.95 -8.69
C GLU A 181 18.99 3.02 -9.65
N GLU A 182 18.11 2.17 -9.11
CA GLU A 182 17.25 1.25 -9.87
C GLU A 182 15.84 1.79 -10.06
N HIS A 183 15.52 2.96 -9.46
CA HIS A 183 14.18 3.52 -9.51
C HIS A 183 13.97 4.37 -10.76
N HIS A 184 12.79 4.22 -11.34
CA HIS A 184 12.21 5.15 -12.29
C HIS A 184 11.17 6.00 -11.55
N HIS A 185 11.21 7.29 -11.73
CA HIS A 185 10.26 8.25 -11.16
C HIS A 185 9.29 8.71 -12.25
N PRO A 186 8.07 8.14 -12.30
CA PRO A 186 7.08 8.50 -13.29
C PRO A 186 6.68 9.98 -13.18
N TYR A 187 6.57 10.65 -14.31
CA TYR A 187 6.08 12.03 -14.40
C TYR A 187 4.68 12.06 -15.04
N GLU A 188 3.93 13.10 -14.77
CA GLU A 188 2.61 13.31 -15.32
C GLU A 188 2.55 13.15 -16.84
N GLY A 189 1.59 12.39 -17.35
CA GLY A 189 1.42 12.07 -18.75
C GLY A 189 2.30 10.95 -19.29
N GLU A 190 3.30 10.47 -18.54
CA GLU A 190 4.10 9.32 -18.92
C GLU A 190 3.25 8.06 -19.02
N GLN A 191 3.60 7.18 -19.97
CA GLN A 191 2.82 5.98 -20.25
C GLN A 191 3.64 4.72 -20.08
N PHE A 192 3.02 3.73 -19.44
CA PHE A 192 3.55 2.38 -19.24
C PHE A 192 2.61 1.35 -19.88
N GLN A 193 3.17 0.26 -20.35
CA GLN A 193 2.39 -0.80 -21.03
C GLN A 193 2.51 -2.12 -20.27
N VAL A 194 1.37 -2.70 -19.88
CA VAL A 194 1.28 -4.05 -19.31
C VAL A 194 0.36 -4.87 -20.22
N GLY A 195 0.93 -5.77 -21.00
CA GLY A 195 0.17 -6.50 -22.03
C GLY A 195 -0.60 -5.55 -22.96
N ASN A 196 -1.91 -5.59 -22.91
CA ASN A 196 -2.80 -4.72 -23.69
C ASN A 196 -3.32 -3.51 -22.90
N VAL A 197 -2.85 -3.31 -21.68
CA VAL A 197 -3.26 -2.17 -20.83
C VAL A 197 -2.24 -1.05 -20.97
N THR A 198 -2.72 0.15 -21.24
CA THR A 198 -1.92 1.37 -21.17
C THR A 198 -2.21 2.07 -19.84
N LEU A 199 -1.19 2.30 -19.04
CA LEU A 199 -1.24 3.11 -17.82
C LEU A 199 -0.69 4.49 -18.15
N ARG A 200 -1.45 5.53 -17.87
CA ARG A 200 -0.99 6.93 -17.97
C ARG A 200 -0.90 7.52 -16.58
N THR A 201 0.28 8.02 -16.25
CA THR A 201 0.53 8.69 -14.96
C THR A 201 -0.28 9.99 -14.89
N ILE A 202 -0.95 10.21 -13.77
CA ILE A 202 -1.78 11.38 -13.50
C ILE A 202 -1.32 12.19 -12.28
N CYS A 203 -0.53 11.59 -11.39
CA CYS A 203 0.11 12.23 -10.24
C CYS A 203 1.40 11.46 -9.87
N PRO A 204 2.34 12.07 -9.09
CA PRO A 204 2.26 13.44 -8.57
C PRO A 204 2.40 14.51 -9.68
N CYS A 205 1.79 15.68 -9.47
CA CYS A 205 1.82 16.82 -10.40
C CYS A 205 2.73 17.96 -9.88
N ASP A 206 3.10 17.92 -8.61
CA ASP A 206 3.98 18.89 -7.94
C ASP A 206 5.12 18.15 -7.25
N ASP A 207 6.19 18.88 -6.90
CA ASP A 207 7.35 18.38 -6.16
C ASP A 207 7.38 18.80 -4.68
N ALA A 208 6.28 19.40 -4.17
CA ALA A 208 6.18 19.99 -2.83
C ALA A 208 4.80 19.83 -2.19
N TYR A 209 4.44 18.59 -1.83
CA TYR A 209 3.22 18.31 -1.07
C TYR A 209 3.43 18.45 0.43
N SER A 210 2.33 18.69 1.17
CA SER A 210 2.35 18.91 2.62
C SER A 210 2.67 17.64 3.42
N ASP A 211 2.36 16.46 2.88
CA ASP A 211 2.67 15.16 3.47
C ASP A 211 3.13 14.11 2.41
N ASP A 212 3.61 12.96 2.89
CA ASP A 212 4.11 11.87 2.03
C ASP A 212 3.02 11.27 1.13
N ASN A 213 1.74 11.29 1.53
CA ASN A 213 0.61 10.77 0.75
C ASN A 213 0.42 11.56 -0.56
N GLY A 214 0.64 12.89 -0.52
CA GLY A 214 0.52 13.76 -1.68
C GLY A 214 1.42 13.36 -2.85
N TYR A 215 2.53 12.66 -2.58
CA TYR A 215 3.45 12.17 -3.62
C TYR A 215 3.02 10.84 -4.25
N SER A 216 1.85 10.30 -3.92
CA SER A 216 1.39 9.03 -4.48
C SER A 216 1.39 9.04 -5.99
N ILE A 217 1.98 7.98 -6.59
CA ILE A 217 1.91 7.77 -8.04
C ILE A 217 0.49 7.31 -8.39
N GLY A 218 -0.17 8.02 -9.27
CA GLY A 218 -1.49 7.64 -9.76
C GLY A 218 -1.50 7.33 -11.24
N PHE A 219 -2.36 6.38 -11.63
CA PHE A 219 -2.56 5.98 -13.01
C PHE A 219 -4.02 5.96 -13.42
N VAL A 220 -4.28 6.41 -14.64
CA VAL A 220 -5.45 5.99 -15.39
C VAL A 220 -5.05 4.83 -16.30
N GLY A 221 -5.57 3.64 -16.02
CA GLY A 221 -5.39 2.47 -16.85
C GLY A 221 -6.49 2.35 -17.91
N THR A 222 -6.12 1.96 -19.13
CA THR A 222 -7.05 1.79 -20.26
C THR A 222 -6.85 0.44 -20.90
N TYR A 223 -7.93 -0.34 -20.98
CA TYR A 223 -8.02 -1.60 -21.72
C TYR A 223 -9.22 -1.58 -22.65
N GLY A 224 -8.99 -1.36 -23.93
CA GLY A 224 -10.08 -1.11 -24.88
C GLY A 224 -10.87 0.15 -24.51
N ASN A 225 -12.17 0.00 -24.20
CA ASN A 225 -13.04 1.07 -23.72
C ASN A 225 -13.18 1.08 -22.20
N PHE A 226 -12.68 0.06 -21.48
CA PHE A 226 -12.70 -0.01 -20.02
C PHE A 226 -11.55 0.81 -19.45
N ARG A 227 -11.87 1.64 -18.46
CA ARG A 227 -10.90 2.49 -17.77
C ARG A 227 -10.99 2.28 -16.26
N PHE A 228 -9.83 2.26 -15.61
CA PHE A 228 -9.73 2.25 -14.15
C PHE A 228 -8.75 3.30 -13.67
N LEU A 229 -8.94 3.77 -12.46
CA LEU A 229 -8.09 4.73 -11.80
C LEU A 229 -7.59 4.16 -10.47
N ILE A 230 -6.30 4.32 -10.21
CA ILE A 230 -5.63 4.02 -8.97
C ILE A 230 -4.62 5.14 -8.69
N ASP A 231 -4.64 5.71 -7.48
CA ASP A 231 -3.84 6.87 -7.10
C ASP A 231 -3.27 6.78 -5.67
N GLY A 232 -3.12 5.53 -5.15
CA GLY A 232 -2.53 5.27 -3.82
C GLY A 232 -3.28 5.99 -2.71
N ASP A 233 -2.57 6.81 -1.96
CA ASP A 233 -3.13 7.63 -0.90
C ASP A 233 -3.16 9.12 -1.26
N ALA A 234 -3.27 9.43 -2.56
CA ALA A 234 -3.38 10.81 -3.05
C ALA A 234 -4.39 11.61 -2.23
N THR A 235 -3.96 12.80 -1.81
CA THR A 235 -4.74 13.68 -0.94
C THR A 235 -5.60 14.66 -1.74
N ASP A 236 -6.45 15.41 -1.06
CA ASP A 236 -7.22 16.52 -1.65
C ASP A 236 -6.32 17.57 -2.32
N GLU A 237 -5.08 17.74 -1.83
CA GLU A 237 -4.06 18.60 -2.45
C GLU A 237 -3.67 18.04 -3.83
N SER A 238 -3.35 16.75 -3.91
CA SER A 238 -3.02 16.06 -5.17
C SER A 238 -4.21 16.04 -6.15
N GLU A 239 -5.42 15.76 -5.64
CA GLU A 239 -6.64 15.77 -6.44
C GLU A 239 -6.90 17.15 -7.08
N LYS A 240 -6.67 18.22 -6.32
CA LYS A 240 -6.79 19.59 -6.81
C LYS A 240 -5.78 19.88 -7.93
N ASP A 241 -4.55 19.41 -7.81
CA ASP A 241 -3.55 19.59 -8.85
C ASP A 241 -3.92 18.82 -10.12
N MET A 242 -4.34 17.55 -9.99
CA MET A 242 -4.86 16.77 -11.12
C MET A 242 -6.06 17.43 -11.81
N LEU A 243 -6.94 18.10 -11.06
CA LEU A 243 -8.06 18.85 -11.62
C LEU A 243 -7.62 20.10 -12.38
N ILE A 244 -6.57 20.79 -11.91
CA ILE A 244 -6.01 21.98 -12.56
C ILE A 244 -5.34 21.62 -13.89
N MET A 245 -4.74 20.44 -14.01
CA MET A 245 -4.09 19.97 -15.25
C MET A 245 -5.09 19.67 -16.37
N GLU A 246 -6.39 19.69 -16.09
CA GLU A 246 -7.49 19.43 -17.04
C GLU A 246 -7.39 18.07 -17.77
N GLU A 247 -6.64 17.13 -17.20
CA GLU A 247 -6.48 15.78 -17.72
C GLU A 247 -7.79 14.99 -17.71
N ASP A 248 -7.93 14.05 -18.66
CA ASP A 248 -9.06 13.10 -18.64
C ASP A 248 -8.80 11.99 -17.63
N VAL A 249 -9.36 12.16 -16.42
CA VAL A 249 -9.30 11.22 -15.32
C VAL A 249 -10.56 10.36 -15.17
N SER A 250 -11.49 10.47 -16.12
CA SER A 250 -12.74 9.67 -16.07
C SER A 250 -12.41 8.17 -16.09
N ALA A 251 -13.08 7.39 -15.25
CA ALA A 251 -12.85 5.95 -15.12
C ALA A 251 -14.14 5.20 -14.77
N ASP A 252 -14.28 3.98 -15.27
CA ASP A 252 -15.41 3.09 -14.94
C ASP A 252 -15.24 2.49 -13.54
N LEU A 253 -13.99 2.24 -13.14
CA LEU A 253 -13.59 1.70 -11.83
C LEU A 253 -12.63 2.66 -11.14
N LEU A 254 -12.90 2.95 -9.88
CA LEU A 254 -12.01 3.68 -8.99
C LEU A 254 -11.55 2.75 -7.85
N ILE A 255 -10.23 2.57 -7.70
CA ILE A 255 -9.66 2.14 -6.44
C ILE A 255 -9.58 3.39 -5.57
N VAL A 256 -10.43 3.45 -4.55
CA VAL A 256 -10.61 4.66 -3.73
C VAL A 256 -9.32 4.96 -2.97
N PRO A 257 -8.77 6.18 -3.10
CA PRO A 257 -7.52 6.51 -2.46
C PRO A 257 -7.62 6.51 -0.93
N HIS A 258 -6.45 6.30 -0.31
CA HIS A 258 -6.21 6.50 1.11
C HIS A 258 -7.20 5.70 1.99
N HIS A 259 -7.51 4.47 1.58
CA HIS A 259 -8.40 3.53 2.28
C HIS A 259 -9.80 4.10 2.59
N GLY A 260 -10.22 5.13 1.87
CA GLY A 260 -11.46 5.86 2.14
C GLY A 260 -11.34 6.92 3.24
N SER A 261 -10.15 7.48 3.45
CA SER A 261 -9.89 8.63 4.32
C SER A 261 -10.62 9.89 3.82
N SER A 262 -11.11 10.73 4.75
CA SER A 262 -11.76 12.00 4.41
C SER A 262 -10.81 13.04 3.81
N TYR A 263 -9.49 12.85 3.92
CA TYR A 263 -8.45 13.68 3.29
C TYR A 263 -8.32 13.45 1.79
N SER A 264 -9.11 12.53 1.24
CA SER A 264 -9.13 12.17 -0.17
C SER A 264 -10.56 12.08 -0.68
N SER A 265 -10.72 11.78 -1.95
CA SER A 265 -12.04 11.57 -2.58
C SER A 265 -12.96 12.78 -2.44
N THR A 266 -12.43 13.97 -2.80
CA THR A 266 -13.22 15.20 -2.78
C THR A 266 -14.42 15.11 -3.73
N GLU A 267 -15.45 15.88 -3.46
CA GLU A 267 -16.67 15.88 -4.27
C GLU A 267 -16.36 16.27 -5.73
N GLU A 268 -15.50 17.26 -5.93
CA GLU A 268 -15.11 17.72 -7.26
C GLU A 268 -14.33 16.64 -8.03
N TRP A 269 -13.40 15.97 -7.36
CA TRP A 269 -12.62 14.86 -7.89
C TRP A 269 -13.53 13.70 -8.30
N LEU A 270 -14.38 13.21 -7.40
CA LEU A 270 -15.31 12.11 -7.69
C LEU A 270 -16.28 12.42 -8.82
N ARG A 271 -16.75 13.66 -8.94
CA ARG A 271 -17.58 14.08 -10.10
C ARG A 271 -16.81 14.06 -11.41
N LYS A 272 -15.51 14.37 -11.38
CA LYS A 272 -14.65 14.36 -12.56
C LYS A 272 -14.31 12.93 -12.98
N VAL A 273 -13.97 12.05 -12.03
CA VAL A 273 -13.72 10.62 -12.26
C VAL A 273 -14.99 9.91 -12.69
N SER A 274 -16.12 10.18 -12.04
CA SER A 274 -17.46 9.62 -12.33
C SER A 274 -17.49 8.09 -12.39
N PRO A 275 -16.98 7.39 -11.33
CA PRO A 275 -16.86 5.94 -11.35
C PRO A 275 -18.21 5.23 -11.30
N LYS A 276 -18.37 4.17 -12.07
CA LYS A 276 -19.50 3.24 -11.99
C LYS A 276 -19.36 2.30 -10.79
N VAL A 277 -18.13 1.89 -10.52
CA VAL A 277 -17.76 1.02 -9.40
C VAL A 277 -16.60 1.64 -8.64
N SER A 278 -16.67 1.61 -7.31
CA SER A 278 -15.60 2.01 -6.40
C SER A 278 -15.21 0.86 -5.48
N VAL A 279 -13.92 0.61 -5.33
CA VAL A 279 -13.37 -0.40 -4.43
C VAL A 279 -12.53 0.29 -3.37
N ILE A 280 -12.85 0.06 -2.10
CA ILE A 280 -12.06 0.53 -0.97
C ILE A 280 -11.24 -0.63 -0.41
N SER A 281 -9.91 -0.50 -0.42
CA SER A 281 -9.01 -1.40 0.32
C SER A 281 -8.90 -0.87 1.75
N CYS A 282 -9.49 -1.56 2.72
CA CYS A 282 -9.50 -1.15 4.12
C CYS A 282 -9.60 -2.37 5.04
N GLY A 283 -9.14 -2.24 6.27
CA GLY A 283 -9.18 -3.29 7.27
C GLY A 283 -10.39 -3.21 8.21
N ALA A 284 -10.90 -4.35 8.63
CA ALA A 284 -11.91 -4.41 9.68
C ALA A 284 -11.32 -3.91 11.01
N ASN A 285 -12.11 -3.15 11.77
CA ASN A 285 -11.72 -2.61 13.09
C ASN A 285 -10.39 -1.82 13.07
N ASN A 286 -10.12 -1.09 11.97
CA ASN A 286 -8.88 -0.34 11.81
C ASN A 286 -8.85 0.93 12.69
N PRO A 287 -7.66 1.34 13.16
CA PRO A 287 -7.53 2.45 14.12
C PRO A 287 -7.92 3.82 13.53
N TYR A 288 -8.03 3.91 12.22
CA TYR A 288 -8.37 5.13 11.48
C TYR A 288 -9.86 5.29 11.26
N TYR A 289 -10.67 4.28 11.57
CA TYR A 289 -12.11 4.23 11.28
C TYR A 289 -12.43 4.32 9.77
N HIS A 290 -11.48 3.92 8.92
CA HIS A 290 -11.69 3.86 7.48
C HIS A 290 -12.64 2.73 7.09
N PRO A 291 -13.49 2.95 6.05
CA PRO A 291 -13.68 4.21 5.33
C PRO A 291 -14.51 5.22 6.14
N HIS A 292 -14.21 6.50 5.97
CA HIS A 292 -14.97 7.57 6.62
C HIS A 292 -16.34 7.76 5.99
N GLY A 293 -17.35 8.09 6.84
CA GLY A 293 -18.72 8.32 6.38
C GLY A 293 -18.85 9.43 5.35
N THR A 294 -17.97 10.42 5.39
CA THR A 294 -17.92 11.53 4.41
C THR A 294 -17.62 11.01 3.01
N VAL A 295 -16.62 10.13 2.87
CA VAL A 295 -16.25 9.53 1.58
C VAL A 295 -17.38 8.63 1.07
N LEU A 296 -17.94 7.79 1.92
CA LEU A 296 -19.08 6.94 1.58
C LEU A 296 -20.27 7.74 1.04
N ASN A 297 -20.56 8.88 1.67
CA ASN A 297 -21.64 9.77 1.20
C ASN A 297 -21.32 10.37 -0.17
N ARG A 298 -20.09 10.84 -0.39
CA ARG A 298 -19.65 11.38 -1.70
C ARG A 298 -19.73 10.34 -2.80
N LEU A 299 -19.31 9.10 -2.53
CA LEU A 299 -19.41 7.98 -3.49
C LEU A 299 -20.86 7.63 -3.82
N ARG A 300 -21.74 7.66 -2.81
CA ARG A 300 -23.18 7.47 -3.00
C ARG A 300 -23.81 8.59 -3.85
N GLU A 301 -23.38 9.83 -3.66
CA GLU A 301 -23.86 10.98 -4.40
C GLU A 301 -23.50 10.94 -5.87
N VAL A 302 -22.33 10.40 -6.23
CA VAL A 302 -21.96 10.19 -7.65
C VAL A 302 -22.56 8.92 -8.24
N GLY A 303 -23.27 8.11 -7.43
CA GLY A 303 -23.99 6.92 -7.89
C GLY A 303 -23.10 5.72 -8.16
N SER A 304 -21.94 5.64 -7.51
CA SER A 304 -21.01 4.52 -7.66
C SER A 304 -21.50 3.29 -6.89
N GLU A 305 -21.39 2.11 -7.48
CA GLU A 305 -21.53 0.83 -6.77
C GLU A 305 -20.28 0.61 -5.90
N LEU A 306 -20.46 0.15 -4.66
CA LEU A 306 -19.39 0.08 -3.68
C LEU A 306 -19.01 -1.36 -3.31
N TYR A 307 -17.71 -1.61 -3.26
CA TYR A 307 -17.10 -2.83 -2.70
C TYR A 307 -16.01 -2.43 -1.70
N ARG A 308 -15.81 -3.27 -0.66
CA ARG A 308 -14.82 -3.02 0.40
C ARG A 308 -14.13 -4.33 0.79
N THR A 309 -12.79 -4.33 0.90
CA THR A 309 -12.05 -5.55 1.22
C THR A 309 -12.34 -6.09 2.62
N ASP A 310 -12.60 -5.25 3.62
CA ASP A 310 -12.95 -5.66 4.98
C ASP A 310 -14.28 -6.46 5.06
N LEU A 311 -15.19 -6.26 4.11
CA LEU A 311 -16.48 -6.94 4.03
C LEU A 311 -16.53 -7.99 2.92
N ASN A 312 -15.96 -7.71 1.76
CA ASN A 312 -16.01 -8.55 0.57
C ASN A 312 -14.84 -9.53 0.43
N GLY A 313 -13.77 -9.40 1.26
CA GLY A 313 -12.51 -10.10 1.04
C GLY A 313 -11.76 -9.53 -0.16
N SER A 314 -10.85 -10.30 -0.72
CA SER A 314 -10.17 -9.90 -1.95
C SER A 314 -11.17 -9.77 -3.11
N ILE A 315 -10.95 -8.76 -3.95
CA ILE A 315 -11.86 -8.37 -5.03
C ILE A 315 -11.13 -8.50 -6.35
N GLN A 316 -11.74 -9.18 -7.29
CA GLN A 316 -11.22 -9.38 -8.63
C GLN A 316 -12.07 -8.67 -9.66
N ILE A 317 -11.41 -7.94 -10.55
CA ILE A 317 -12.03 -7.31 -11.71
C ILE A 317 -11.53 -7.99 -12.98
N THR A 318 -12.44 -8.38 -13.84
CA THR A 318 -12.12 -8.89 -15.18
C THR A 318 -12.81 -8.05 -16.24
N SER A 319 -12.20 -7.91 -17.41
CA SER A 319 -12.78 -7.14 -18.52
C SER A 319 -12.46 -7.76 -19.87
N ASP A 320 -13.38 -7.58 -20.81
CA ASP A 320 -13.20 -7.88 -22.24
C ASP A 320 -12.80 -6.64 -23.07
N GLY A 321 -12.55 -5.52 -22.38
CA GLY A 321 -12.24 -4.22 -22.99
C GLY A 321 -13.47 -3.36 -23.30
N ASN A 322 -14.70 -3.86 -23.10
CA ASN A 322 -15.95 -3.10 -23.27
C ASN A 322 -16.82 -3.16 -22.02
N THR A 323 -16.87 -4.31 -21.40
CA THR A 323 -17.59 -4.57 -20.15
C THR A 323 -16.61 -5.08 -19.12
N PHE A 324 -16.98 -4.99 -17.85
CA PHE A 324 -16.21 -5.58 -16.77
C PHE A 324 -17.13 -6.25 -15.75
N SER A 325 -16.56 -7.14 -14.98
CA SER A 325 -17.23 -7.88 -13.91
C SER A 325 -16.44 -7.81 -12.63
N VAL A 326 -17.14 -7.76 -11.51
CA VAL A 326 -16.58 -7.79 -10.15
C VAL A 326 -16.87 -9.13 -9.52
N ILE A 327 -15.85 -9.77 -8.97
CA ILE A 327 -15.94 -11.04 -8.25
C ILE A 327 -15.35 -10.82 -6.87
N THR A 328 -16.06 -11.22 -5.82
CA THR A 328 -15.66 -11.05 -4.42
C THR A 328 -15.54 -12.39 -3.72
N GLU A 329 -14.64 -12.51 -2.75
CA GLU A 329 -14.52 -13.72 -1.92
C GLU A 329 -15.72 -13.93 -1.01
N ARG A 330 -16.29 -12.82 -0.52
CA ARG A 330 -17.44 -12.81 0.40
C ARG A 330 -18.54 -11.90 -0.14
N THR A 331 -19.79 -12.28 0.11
CA THR A 331 -20.91 -11.38 -0.15
C THR A 331 -21.10 -10.50 1.08
N ALA A 332 -21.04 -9.20 0.88
CA ALA A 332 -21.33 -8.21 1.93
C ALA A 332 -22.82 -7.86 1.97
N ASP A 333 -23.29 -7.43 3.14
CA ASP A 333 -24.59 -6.79 3.26
C ASP A 333 -24.53 -5.38 2.67
N GLU A 334 -25.53 -5.02 1.86
CA GLU A 334 -25.55 -3.73 1.17
C GLU A 334 -25.61 -2.54 2.15
N GLU A 335 -26.29 -2.67 3.29
CA GLU A 335 -26.35 -1.62 4.30
C GLU A 335 -25.01 -1.46 5.03
N GLU A 336 -24.28 -2.59 5.27
CA GLU A 336 -22.96 -2.55 5.91
C GLU A 336 -21.90 -1.90 5.02
N LEU A 337 -21.95 -2.09 3.69
CA LEU A 337 -21.04 -1.45 2.75
C LEU A 337 -20.99 0.08 2.93
N TRP A 338 -22.13 0.68 3.26
CA TRP A 338 -22.27 2.12 3.39
C TRP A 338 -22.13 2.62 4.83
N GLN A 339 -21.66 1.80 5.76
CA GLN A 339 -21.35 2.21 7.12
C GLN A 339 -19.88 2.58 7.26
N GLN A 340 -19.63 3.65 8.00
CA GLN A 340 -18.27 4.03 8.37
C GLN A 340 -17.53 2.84 9.00
N GLY A 341 -16.24 2.77 8.78
CA GLY A 341 -15.37 1.77 9.37
C GLY A 341 -15.42 1.80 10.90
N LYS A 342 -15.26 0.64 11.51
CA LYS A 342 -15.24 0.51 12.97
C LYS A 342 -13.78 0.56 13.45
N GLY A 343 -13.55 1.23 14.57
CA GLY A 343 -12.27 1.20 15.26
C GLY A 343 -12.04 -0.09 16.05
N PRO A 344 -10.83 -0.26 16.63
CA PRO A 344 -10.50 -1.42 17.45
C PRO A 344 -11.48 -1.61 18.60
N GLU A 345 -11.90 -2.86 18.83
CA GLU A 345 -12.71 -3.20 20.00
C GLU A 345 -11.88 -3.04 21.27
N ASN A 346 -12.37 -2.29 22.26
CA ASN A 346 -11.78 -2.25 23.58
C ASN A 346 -11.98 -3.60 24.28
N GLU A 347 -11.06 -4.01 25.18
CA GLU A 347 -11.12 -5.28 25.94
C GLU A 347 -12.47 -5.53 26.67
N ASP A 348 -13.30 -4.51 26.83
CA ASP A 348 -14.62 -4.56 27.46
C ASP A 348 -15.78 -4.75 26.46
N GLY A 349 -15.53 -4.93 25.15
CA GLY A 349 -16.56 -5.17 24.12
C GLY A 349 -17.48 -3.95 23.88
N VAL A 350 -17.07 -2.76 24.28
CA VAL A 350 -17.80 -1.51 24.03
C VAL A 350 -17.13 -0.79 22.88
N THR A 351 -17.78 -0.80 21.72
CA THR A 351 -17.40 0.08 20.62
C THR A 351 -17.51 1.52 21.12
N SER A 352 -16.40 2.25 21.09
CA SER A 352 -16.41 3.69 21.37
C SER A 352 -17.41 4.37 20.42
N SER A 353 -18.38 5.04 21.01
CA SER A 353 -19.49 5.64 20.29
C SER A 353 -19.00 6.68 19.30
N VAL A 354 -19.38 6.47 18.06
CA VAL A 354 -19.61 7.43 16.98
C VAL A 354 -19.14 8.86 17.23
N PHE A 355 -18.05 9.22 16.59
CA PHE A 355 -17.75 10.62 16.32
C PHE A 355 -18.66 11.04 15.16
N VAL A 356 -19.71 11.79 15.47
CA VAL A 356 -20.47 12.51 14.45
C VAL A 356 -19.61 13.69 14.05
N ALA A 357 -19.03 13.64 12.85
CA ALA A 357 -18.35 14.79 12.28
C ALA A 357 -19.32 15.96 12.25
N SER A 358 -19.09 16.96 13.11
CA SER A 358 -19.70 18.25 12.96
C SER A 358 -19.07 18.91 11.73
N SER A 359 -19.93 19.36 10.83
CA SER A 359 -19.59 20.14 9.65
C SER A 359 -19.02 21.50 10.07
N ASP A 360 -17.74 21.58 10.32
CA ASP A 360 -16.97 22.82 10.32
C ASP A 360 -15.51 22.44 10.00
N ASP A 361 -15.06 22.77 8.79
CA ASP A 361 -13.71 22.64 8.31
C ASP A 361 -12.76 23.56 9.09
N GLU A 362 -12.31 23.13 10.28
CA GLU A 362 -11.10 23.66 10.91
C GLU A 362 -10.04 22.55 10.81
N GLU A 363 -8.90 22.84 10.20
CA GLU A 363 -7.70 21.99 10.16
C GLU A 363 -7.41 21.49 11.58
N GLU A 364 -7.73 20.24 11.88
CA GLU A 364 -7.45 19.63 13.18
C GLU A 364 -5.96 19.35 13.30
N MET A 365 -5.22 20.30 13.84
CA MET A 365 -3.83 20.15 14.19
C MET A 365 -3.67 19.34 15.47
N TYR A 366 -2.72 18.41 15.49
CA TYR A 366 -2.38 17.63 16.67
C TYR A 366 -0.94 17.91 17.12
N ILE A 367 -0.69 17.79 18.44
CA ILE A 367 0.63 18.04 19.03
C ILE A 367 1.16 16.77 19.64
N GLY A 368 2.14 16.17 18.97
CA GLY A 368 2.84 14.98 19.45
C GLY A 368 3.93 15.29 20.47
N ASN A 369 4.12 14.40 21.42
CA ASN A 369 5.23 14.43 22.38
C ASN A 369 6.31 13.44 21.95
N ILE A 370 7.43 13.94 21.44
CA ILE A 370 8.54 13.11 20.94
C ILE A 370 9.12 12.14 21.98
N ALA A 371 8.94 12.43 23.27
CA ALA A 371 9.49 11.60 24.35
C ALA A 371 8.54 10.49 24.81
N SER A 372 7.22 10.76 24.86
CA SER A 372 6.22 9.78 25.30
C SER A 372 5.53 9.06 24.16
N LYS A 373 5.77 9.50 22.91
CA LYS A 373 5.07 9.02 21.73
C LYS A 373 3.54 9.06 21.89
N LYS A 374 3.04 10.15 22.49
CA LYS A 374 1.60 10.44 22.57
C LYS A 374 1.29 11.72 21.83
N PHE A 375 0.16 11.77 21.15
CA PHE A 375 -0.34 12.98 20.50
C PHE A 375 -1.62 13.50 21.18
N HIS A 376 -1.87 14.79 21.06
CA HIS A 376 -2.83 15.54 21.82
C HIS A 376 -3.56 16.55 20.92
N ARG A 377 -4.81 16.89 21.24
CA ARG A 377 -5.44 18.08 20.69
C ARG A 377 -4.73 19.35 21.17
N PRO A 378 -4.69 20.44 20.40
CA PRO A 378 -4.03 21.69 20.81
C PRO A 378 -4.57 22.28 22.13
N THR A 379 -5.81 21.95 22.47
CA THR A 379 -6.47 22.38 23.70
C THR A 379 -6.21 21.48 24.91
N CYS A 380 -5.37 20.46 24.79
CA CYS A 380 -5.11 19.49 25.85
C CYS A 380 -4.31 20.12 26.99
N GLU A 381 -4.76 19.93 28.24
CA GLU A 381 -4.03 20.41 29.42
C GLU A 381 -2.70 19.70 29.68
N LEU A 382 -2.47 18.53 29.02
CA LEU A 382 -1.28 17.69 29.15
C LEU A 382 -0.29 17.87 27.98
N LEU A 383 -0.30 19.01 27.32
CA LEU A 383 0.63 19.28 26.20
C LEU A 383 2.09 19.17 26.67
N PRO A 384 2.97 18.59 25.85
CA PRO A 384 4.40 18.59 26.12
C PRO A 384 4.97 20.02 26.04
N LYS A 385 6.16 20.22 26.64
CA LYS A 385 6.91 21.46 26.45
C LYS A 385 7.22 21.67 24.95
N GLU A 386 7.24 22.91 24.48
CA GLU A 386 7.50 23.26 23.07
C GLU A 386 8.73 22.56 22.49
N SER A 387 9.81 22.43 23.25
CA SER A 387 11.04 21.73 22.81
C SER A 387 10.87 20.21 22.62
N ARG A 388 9.70 19.65 22.90
CA ARG A 388 9.35 18.23 22.74
C ARG A 388 8.10 18.04 21.93
N GLN A 389 7.63 19.08 21.26
CA GLN A 389 6.46 19.01 20.38
C GLN A 389 6.89 18.65 18.96
N VAL A 390 6.07 17.87 18.32
CA VAL A 390 5.98 17.71 16.86
C VAL A 390 4.55 17.99 16.47
N ILE A 391 4.35 18.64 15.35
CA ILE A 391 3.01 19.00 14.84
C ILE A 391 2.61 17.96 13.82
N PHE A 392 1.39 17.46 13.93
CA PHE A 392 0.71 16.65 12.95
C PHE A 392 -0.52 17.40 12.45
N TYR A 393 -0.74 17.36 11.16
CA TYR A 393 -1.89 18.00 10.54
C TYR A 393 -3.06 17.03 10.34
N SER A 394 -2.85 15.77 10.74
CA SER A 394 -3.90 14.76 10.83
C SER A 394 -3.67 13.83 12.03
N ARG A 395 -4.75 13.19 12.48
CA ARG A 395 -4.67 12.12 13.48
C ARG A 395 -3.88 10.93 12.95
N ASP A 396 -4.05 10.67 11.68
CA ASP A 396 -3.45 9.53 10.98
C ASP A 396 -1.94 9.67 10.90
N ASP A 397 -1.41 10.85 10.57
CA ASP A 397 0.05 11.12 10.59
C ASP A 397 0.67 10.83 11.95
N ALA A 398 -0.03 11.22 13.01
CA ALA A 398 0.47 10.96 14.36
C ALA A 398 0.54 9.45 14.66
N ILE A 399 -0.42 8.67 14.17
CA ILE A 399 -0.47 7.21 14.37
C ILE A 399 0.59 6.52 13.49
N VAL A 400 0.71 6.91 12.24
CA VAL A 400 1.73 6.39 11.29
C VAL A 400 3.13 6.62 11.84
N ASP A 401 3.39 7.79 12.45
CA ASP A 401 4.66 8.10 13.14
C ASP A 401 4.85 7.36 14.48
N GLY A 402 3.95 6.43 14.80
CA GLY A 402 4.00 5.58 15.99
C GLY A 402 3.61 6.31 17.27
N TYR A 403 2.79 7.36 17.16
CA TYR A 403 2.24 8.05 18.34
C TYR A 403 0.89 7.45 18.73
N LEU A 404 0.64 7.35 20.01
CA LEU A 404 -0.62 6.89 20.57
C LEU A 404 -1.48 8.08 21.01
N PRO A 405 -2.82 8.02 20.86
CA PRO A 405 -3.69 9.08 21.34
C PRO A 405 -3.55 9.29 22.84
N CYS A 406 -3.65 10.55 23.28
CA CYS A 406 -3.66 10.90 24.69
C CYS A 406 -5.00 10.52 25.32
N GLY A 407 -5.01 9.67 26.34
CA GLY A 407 -6.22 9.24 27.03
C GLY A 407 -6.93 10.34 27.86
N ALA A 408 -6.40 11.58 27.87
CA ALA A 408 -7.03 12.69 28.58
C ALA A 408 -7.83 13.61 27.66
N CYS A 409 -7.39 13.83 26.42
CA CYS A 409 -8.07 14.67 25.43
C CYS A 409 -8.69 13.86 24.27
N GLU A 410 -8.38 12.57 24.20
CA GLU A 410 -8.90 11.65 23.16
C GLU A 410 -8.85 12.28 21.76
N PRO A 411 -7.65 12.59 21.28
CA PRO A 411 -7.47 13.28 20.01
C PRO A 411 -7.83 12.44 18.82
#